data_118d43636012e912d601b3235af38370
#
_entry.id   118d43636012e912d601b3235af38370
#
_cell.length_a   1.000
_cell.length_b   1.000
_cell.length_c   1.000
_cell.angle_alpha   90.00
_cell.angle_beta   90.00
_cell.angle_gamma   90.00
#
_symmetry.space_group_name_H-M   'P 1'
#
loop_
_entity.id
_entity.type
_entity.pdbx_description
1 polymer ?
#
loop_
_entity_poly.entity_id
_entity_poly.type
_entity_poly.pdbx_seq_one_letter_code
_entity_poly.pdbx_strand_id
1 'polypeptide(L)'
;MIGIVIVAHGGLAREYLAAVEHVVGKQSGMRAISIEDDHDRAAKQAEICGAADAVDLGSGVVVVTDMFGGSPSNLSLMACCGANRRIIYGANLPMLIKLAKSRDVPVADAVSAALDAGRKYINSLDLGGGA
;
A
#
# COMPACT_ATOMS: atom_id res chain seq x y z
N MET A 1 -2.24 -3.31 15.86
CA MET A 1 -1.58 -3.73 14.60
C MET A 1 -1.63 -2.60 13.58
N ILE A 2 -0.63 -2.54 12.72
CA ILE A 2 -0.48 -1.47 11.73
C ILE A 2 -1.67 -1.45 10.77
N GLY A 3 -2.25 -0.27 10.53
CA GLY A 3 -3.27 -0.07 9.50
C GLY A 3 -2.63 0.05 8.12
N ILE A 4 -3.33 -0.40 7.08
CA ILE A 4 -2.82 -0.36 5.71
C ILE A 4 -3.89 0.26 4.81
N VAL A 5 -3.49 1.25 4.00
CA VAL A 5 -4.36 1.86 3.00
C VAL A 5 -3.66 1.74 1.64
N ILE A 6 -4.31 1.08 0.70
CA ILE A 6 -3.79 0.93 -0.66
C ILE A 6 -4.51 1.94 -1.54
N VAL A 7 -3.74 2.82 -2.20
CA VAL A 7 -4.27 3.87 -3.06
C VAL A 7 -3.66 3.71 -4.45
N ALA A 8 -4.48 3.42 -5.45
CA ALA A 8 -3.96 3.13 -6.78
C ALA A 8 -4.95 3.49 -7.88
N HIS A 9 -4.47 3.54 -9.11
CA HIS A 9 -5.26 3.90 -10.28
C HIS A 9 -6.29 2.83 -10.63
N GLY A 10 -7.46 3.26 -11.04
CA GLY A 10 -8.53 2.37 -11.49
C GLY A 10 -8.91 1.36 -10.43
N GLY A 11 -9.09 0.11 -10.81
CA GLY A 11 -9.45 -0.98 -9.89
C GLY A 11 -8.29 -1.65 -9.21
N LEU A 12 -7.05 -1.15 -9.40
CA LEU A 12 -5.85 -1.86 -8.97
C LEU A 12 -5.77 -2.05 -7.44
N ALA A 13 -6.12 -1.03 -6.67
CA ALA A 13 -6.06 -1.12 -5.20
C ALA A 13 -6.99 -2.22 -4.68
N ARG A 14 -8.20 -2.28 -5.20
CA ARG A 14 -9.20 -3.28 -4.80
C ARG A 14 -8.74 -4.68 -5.17
N GLU A 15 -8.16 -4.84 -6.35
CA GLU A 15 -7.66 -6.14 -6.79
C GLU A 15 -6.42 -6.56 -6.00
N TYR A 16 -5.56 -5.63 -5.62
CA TYR A 16 -4.45 -5.93 -4.71
C TYR A 16 -4.95 -6.44 -3.36
N LEU A 17 -5.95 -5.78 -2.80
CA LEU A 17 -6.52 -6.23 -1.52
C LEU A 17 -7.10 -7.64 -1.66
N ALA A 18 -7.84 -7.90 -2.72
CA ALA A 18 -8.40 -9.23 -2.98
C ALA A 18 -7.30 -10.27 -3.12
N ALA A 19 -6.23 -9.96 -3.84
CA ALA A 19 -5.11 -10.88 -4.02
C ALA A 19 -4.38 -11.17 -2.71
N VAL A 20 -4.17 -10.15 -1.89
CA VAL A 20 -3.55 -10.32 -0.57
C VAL A 20 -4.41 -11.24 0.29
N GLU A 21 -5.71 -10.99 0.33
CA GLU A 21 -6.63 -11.80 1.14
C GLU A 21 -6.75 -13.23 0.62
N HIS A 22 -6.57 -13.43 -0.67
CA HIS A 22 -6.52 -14.77 -1.25
C HIS A 22 -5.31 -15.57 -0.71
N VAL A 23 -4.18 -14.89 -0.53
CA VAL A 23 -2.93 -15.56 -0.10
C VAL A 23 -2.85 -15.71 1.41
N VAL A 24 -3.17 -14.65 2.17
CA VAL A 24 -2.93 -14.63 3.62
C VAL A 24 -4.21 -14.61 4.45
N GLY A 25 -5.38 -14.66 3.80
CA GLY A 25 -6.65 -14.62 4.50
C GLY A 25 -7.18 -13.22 4.68
N LYS A 26 -8.42 -13.12 5.15
CA LYS A 26 -9.11 -11.85 5.30
C LYS A 26 -8.36 -10.93 6.26
N GLN A 27 -8.25 -9.66 5.87
CA GLN A 27 -7.50 -8.65 6.63
C GLN A 27 -8.45 -7.59 7.19
N SER A 28 -8.44 -7.40 8.50
CA SER A 28 -9.07 -6.25 9.12
C SER A 28 -8.08 -5.07 9.09
N GLY A 29 -8.61 -3.82 9.09
CA GLY A 29 -7.74 -2.65 9.10
C GLY A 29 -6.92 -2.46 7.83
N MET A 30 -7.42 -2.96 6.70
CA MET A 30 -6.81 -2.76 5.40
C MET A 30 -7.89 -2.25 4.45
N ARG A 31 -7.62 -1.12 3.80
CA ARG A 31 -8.56 -0.44 2.92
C ARG A 31 -7.97 -0.23 1.54
N ALA A 32 -8.83 -0.28 0.52
CA ALA A 32 -8.45 -0.02 -0.86
C ALA A 32 -9.20 1.20 -1.37
N ILE A 33 -8.48 2.14 -1.98
CA ILE A 33 -9.04 3.37 -2.53
C ILE A 33 -8.62 3.51 -3.98
N SER A 34 -9.61 3.71 -4.85
CA SER A 34 -9.38 3.88 -6.29
C SER A 34 -9.21 5.36 -6.63
N ILE A 35 -8.27 5.65 -7.52
CA ILE A 35 -8.10 6.95 -8.13
C ILE A 35 -8.66 6.89 -9.55
N GLU A 36 -9.67 7.70 -9.83
CA GLU A 36 -10.28 7.79 -11.16
C GLU A 36 -9.79 9.07 -11.87
N ASP A 37 -9.90 9.10 -13.19
CA ASP A 37 -9.39 10.21 -13.99
C ASP A 37 -10.06 11.55 -13.65
N ASP A 38 -11.32 11.51 -13.29
CA ASP A 38 -12.14 12.71 -13.04
C ASP A 38 -12.44 12.95 -11.57
N HIS A 39 -11.62 12.42 -10.67
CA HIS A 39 -11.87 12.55 -9.24
C HIS A 39 -11.70 14.00 -8.75
N ASP A 40 -12.47 14.35 -7.73
CA ASP A 40 -12.29 15.61 -6.98
C ASP A 40 -11.11 15.42 -6.02
N ARG A 41 -10.04 16.19 -6.23
CA ARG A 41 -8.81 16.04 -5.44
C ARG A 41 -9.04 16.24 -3.94
N ALA A 42 -9.81 17.26 -3.57
CA ALA A 42 -10.07 17.54 -2.16
C ALA A 42 -10.88 16.43 -1.51
N ALA A 43 -11.92 15.96 -2.20
CA ALA A 43 -12.75 14.87 -1.69
C ALA A 43 -11.95 13.56 -1.59
N LYS A 44 -11.11 13.28 -2.58
CA LYS A 44 -10.28 12.07 -2.58
C LYS A 44 -9.24 12.12 -1.46
N GLN A 45 -8.61 13.28 -1.26
CA GLN A 45 -7.67 13.46 -0.15
C GLN A 45 -8.36 13.24 1.20
N ALA A 46 -9.56 13.77 1.37
CA ALA A 46 -10.33 13.56 2.60
C ALA A 46 -10.66 12.07 2.79
N GLU A 47 -10.98 11.37 1.71
CA GLU A 47 -11.27 9.93 1.76
C GLU A 47 -10.02 9.15 2.22
N ILE A 48 -8.86 9.47 1.68
CA ILE A 48 -7.60 8.79 2.05
C ILE A 48 -7.25 9.08 3.51
N CYS A 49 -7.33 10.36 3.92
CA CYS A 49 -7.05 10.74 5.31
C CYS A 49 -8.02 10.06 6.27
N GLY A 50 -9.30 10.02 5.92
CA GLY A 50 -10.31 9.35 6.73
C GLY A 50 -10.08 7.86 6.85
N ALA A 51 -9.66 7.21 5.76
CA ALA A 51 -9.33 5.79 5.78
C ALA A 51 -8.10 5.52 6.65
N ALA A 52 -7.06 6.36 6.55
CA ALA A 52 -5.88 6.23 7.38
C ALA A 52 -6.22 6.36 8.86
N ASP A 53 -7.03 7.35 9.20
CA ASP A 53 -7.48 7.55 10.58
C ASP A 53 -8.31 6.36 11.07
N ALA A 54 -9.18 5.84 10.23
CA ALA A 54 -10.06 4.72 10.59
C ALA A 54 -9.30 3.43 10.87
N VAL A 55 -8.18 3.19 10.18
CA VAL A 55 -7.37 1.97 10.39
C VAL A 55 -6.23 2.18 11.39
N ASP A 56 -6.05 3.39 11.90
CA ASP A 56 -5.01 3.68 12.89
C ASP A 56 -5.54 3.37 14.29
N LEU A 57 -5.08 2.27 14.84
CA LEU A 57 -5.45 1.84 16.19
C LEU A 57 -4.33 2.09 17.19
N GLY A 58 -3.41 3.00 16.88
CA GLY A 58 -2.31 3.36 17.75
C GLY A 58 -0.95 2.79 17.34
N SER A 59 -0.93 1.84 16.40
CA SER A 59 0.32 1.24 15.91
C SER A 59 0.84 1.88 14.63
N GLY A 60 0.16 2.91 14.15
CA GLY A 60 0.53 3.60 12.93
C GLY A 60 -0.14 3.06 11.68
N VAL A 61 0.18 3.69 10.55
CA VAL A 61 -0.43 3.37 9.25
C VAL A 61 0.64 3.39 8.17
N VAL A 62 0.54 2.45 7.23
CA VAL A 62 1.31 2.48 5.99
C VAL A 62 0.34 2.69 4.84
N VAL A 63 0.57 3.74 4.07
CA VAL A 63 -0.17 4.01 2.84
C VAL A 63 0.69 3.51 1.68
N VAL A 64 0.12 2.67 0.84
CA VAL A 64 0.84 2.08 -0.28
C VAL A 64 0.23 2.55 -1.58
N THR A 65 1.05 3.10 -2.48
CA THR A 65 0.58 3.56 -3.79
C THR A 65 1.26 2.77 -4.91
N ASP A 66 0.64 2.77 -6.08
CA ASP A 66 1.18 2.05 -7.23
C ASP A 66 2.36 2.76 -7.87
N MET A 67 2.38 4.12 -7.89
CA MET A 67 3.52 4.84 -8.45
C MET A 67 3.72 6.19 -7.76
N PHE A 68 4.99 6.61 -7.69
CA PHE A 68 5.36 7.90 -7.11
C PHE A 68 5.26 9.00 -8.17
N GLY A 69 4.82 10.17 -7.72
CA GLY A 69 4.73 11.34 -8.62
C GLY A 69 3.40 11.47 -9.33
N GLY A 70 2.53 10.46 -9.24
CA GLY A 70 1.17 10.55 -9.77
C GLY A 70 0.19 11.05 -8.71
N SER A 71 -1.08 11.21 -9.11
CA SER A 71 -2.13 11.68 -8.20
C SER A 71 -2.25 10.84 -6.92
N PRO A 72 -2.18 9.49 -6.98
CA PRO A 72 -2.25 8.70 -5.74
C PRO A 72 -1.18 9.06 -4.74
N SER A 73 0.09 9.23 -5.18
CA SER A 73 1.18 9.59 -4.28
C SER A 73 0.98 10.97 -3.67
N ASN A 74 0.57 11.95 -4.49
CA ASN A 74 0.36 13.31 -4.00
C ASN A 74 -0.76 13.38 -2.97
N LEU A 75 -1.86 12.67 -3.21
CA LEU A 75 -2.98 12.63 -2.28
C LEU A 75 -2.62 11.87 -1.00
N SER A 76 -1.83 10.81 -1.13
CA SER A 76 -1.41 9.99 0.01
C SER A 76 -0.49 10.72 0.96
N LEU A 77 0.32 11.68 0.44
CA LEU A 77 1.22 12.48 1.29
C LEU A 77 0.45 13.20 2.40
N MET A 78 -0.75 13.68 2.09
CA MET A 78 -1.56 14.37 3.09
C MET A 78 -2.10 13.42 4.16
N ALA A 79 -2.35 12.17 3.79
CA ALA A 79 -2.83 11.16 4.73
C ALA A 79 -1.73 10.71 5.69
N CYS A 80 -0.47 10.98 5.37
CA CYS A 80 0.67 10.66 6.22
C CYS A 80 1.06 11.81 7.14
N CYS A 81 0.27 12.89 7.17
CA CYS A 81 0.45 13.93 8.17
C CYS A 81 0.09 13.36 9.54
N GLY A 82 1.04 13.41 10.46
CA GLY A 82 0.87 12.85 11.78
C GLY A 82 1.96 11.83 12.09
N ALA A 83 2.02 11.43 13.36
CA ALA A 83 3.08 10.55 13.85
C ALA A 83 2.87 9.12 13.35
N ASN A 84 3.97 8.46 13.08
CA ASN A 84 4.03 7.03 12.84
C ASN A 84 3.24 6.59 11.58
N ARG A 85 3.34 7.40 10.52
CA ARG A 85 2.75 7.06 9.23
C ARG A 85 3.80 7.13 8.14
N ARG A 86 3.78 6.19 7.22
CA ARG A 86 4.73 6.09 6.12
C ARG A 86 4.01 5.82 4.82
N ILE A 87 4.62 6.26 3.71
CA ILE A 87 4.15 5.95 2.37
C ILE A 87 5.15 5.01 1.72
N ILE A 88 4.64 3.94 1.10
CA ILE A 88 5.41 3.13 0.17
C ILE A 88 4.83 3.36 -1.22
N TYR A 89 5.67 3.51 -2.22
CA TYR A 89 5.25 3.59 -3.62
C TYR A 89 5.91 2.49 -4.44
N GLY A 90 5.38 2.23 -5.62
CA GLY A 90 5.83 1.10 -6.42
C GLY A 90 5.27 -0.23 -5.95
N ALA A 91 3.99 -0.24 -5.54
CA ALA A 91 3.36 -1.43 -4.98
C ALA A 91 3.46 -2.63 -5.91
N ASN A 92 3.71 -3.78 -5.33
CA ASN A 92 3.56 -5.06 -6.01
C ASN A 92 3.06 -6.10 -4.99
N LEU A 93 2.65 -7.25 -5.49
CA LEU A 93 2.01 -8.24 -4.63
C LEU A 93 2.95 -8.79 -3.55
N PRO A 94 4.21 -9.16 -3.83
CA PRO A 94 5.11 -9.63 -2.77
C PRO A 94 5.30 -8.62 -1.64
N MET A 95 5.40 -7.33 -1.97
CA MET A 95 5.49 -6.25 -1.00
C MET A 95 4.27 -6.22 -0.09
N LEU A 96 3.07 -6.28 -0.68
CA LEU A 96 1.82 -6.19 0.06
C LEU A 96 1.60 -7.42 0.95
N ILE A 97 1.95 -8.60 0.47
CA ILE A 97 1.87 -9.83 1.26
C ILE A 97 2.78 -9.73 2.48
N LYS A 98 4.02 -9.29 2.27
CA LYS A 98 4.97 -9.14 3.38
C LYS A 98 4.51 -8.10 4.39
N LEU A 99 3.98 -6.98 3.89
CA LEU A 99 3.44 -5.94 4.76
C LEU A 99 2.28 -6.48 5.60
N ALA A 100 1.37 -7.22 4.99
CA ALA A 100 0.24 -7.82 5.69
C ALA A 100 0.68 -8.80 6.77
N LYS A 101 1.83 -9.45 6.61
CA LYS A 101 2.40 -10.37 7.59
C LYS A 101 3.27 -9.68 8.63
N SER A 102 3.51 -8.38 8.51
CA SER A 102 4.42 -7.63 9.39
C SER A 102 3.71 -6.56 10.20
N ARG A 103 2.43 -6.74 10.47
CA ARG A 103 1.60 -5.69 11.08
C ARG A 103 1.78 -5.55 12.59
N ASP A 104 2.51 -6.46 13.22
CA ASP A 104 2.70 -6.47 14.68
C ASP A 104 4.09 -5.98 15.11
N VAL A 105 4.87 -5.46 14.17
CA VAL A 105 6.17 -4.85 14.47
C VAL A 105 6.07 -3.33 14.26
N PRO A 106 7.08 -2.55 14.69
CA PRO A 106 7.06 -1.10 14.44
C PRO A 106 6.97 -0.77 12.95
N VAL A 107 6.32 0.35 12.62
CA VAL A 107 6.10 0.77 11.24
C VAL A 107 7.40 0.76 10.43
N ALA A 108 8.49 1.30 10.99
CA ALA A 108 9.76 1.34 10.27
C ALA A 108 10.26 -0.05 9.87
N ASP A 109 10.09 -1.03 10.74
CA ASP A 109 10.52 -2.41 10.48
C ASP A 109 9.61 -3.07 9.45
N ALA A 110 8.30 -2.84 9.55
CA ALA A 110 7.33 -3.36 8.58
C ALA A 110 7.61 -2.81 7.17
N VAL A 111 7.88 -1.51 7.07
CA VAL A 111 8.20 -0.86 5.79
C VAL A 111 9.49 -1.44 5.21
N SER A 112 10.53 -1.60 6.03
CA SER A 112 11.79 -2.18 5.58
C SER A 112 11.59 -3.59 5.04
N ALA A 113 10.85 -4.43 5.75
CA ALA A 113 10.57 -5.79 5.32
C ALA A 113 9.77 -5.83 4.01
N ALA A 114 8.78 -4.95 3.89
CA ALA A 114 7.96 -4.88 2.67
C ALA A 114 8.79 -4.45 1.47
N LEU A 115 9.66 -3.45 1.63
CA LEU A 115 10.54 -3.00 0.55
C LEU A 115 11.48 -4.11 0.09
N ASP A 116 12.08 -4.84 1.01
CA ASP A 116 12.95 -5.95 0.68
C ASP A 116 12.19 -7.02 -0.12
N ALA A 117 11.01 -7.39 0.33
CA ALA A 117 10.18 -8.39 -0.36
C ALA A 117 9.76 -7.91 -1.75
N GLY A 118 9.36 -6.65 -1.87
CA GLY A 118 8.95 -6.08 -3.14
C GLY A 118 10.07 -6.08 -4.17
N ARG A 119 11.27 -5.77 -3.75
CA ARG A 119 12.44 -5.71 -4.63
C ARG A 119 12.96 -7.10 -5.01
N LYS A 120 12.84 -8.06 -4.12
CA LYS A 120 13.42 -9.38 -4.27
C LYS A 120 12.92 -10.12 -5.51
N TYR A 121 11.66 -9.96 -5.87
CA TYR A 121 11.03 -10.72 -6.94
C TYR A 121 10.96 -9.97 -8.27
N ILE A 122 11.51 -8.78 -8.33
CA ILE A 122 11.62 -8.02 -9.57
C ILE A 122 12.90 -8.51 -10.27
N ASN A 123 12.74 -9.36 -11.25
CA ASN A 123 13.85 -10.01 -11.91
C ASN A 123 13.45 -10.48 -13.31
N SER A 124 14.39 -10.97 -14.05
CA SER A 124 14.21 -11.42 -15.41
C SER A 124 14.86 -12.80 -15.60
N LEU A 125 14.27 -13.61 -16.44
CA LEU A 125 14.84 -14.89 -16.86
C LEU A 125 15.13 -14.83 -18.36
N ASP A 126 16.31 -15.31 -18.74
CA ASP A 126 16.65 -15.49 -20.15
C ASP A 126 16.19 -16.88 -20.56
N LEU A 127 15.06 -16.96 -21.24
CA LEU A 127 14.43 -18.25 -21.60
C LEU A 127 15.05 -18.88 -22.85
N GLY A 128 15.74 -18.09 -23.69
CA GLY A 128 16.24 -18.59 -24.97
C GLY A 128 17.74 -18.65 -25.05
N GLY A 129 18.39 -17.81 -24.31
CA GLY A 129 19.79 -17.61 -24.53
C GLY A 129 20.67 -18.51 -23.73
N GLY A 130 20.07 -19.16 -22.89
CA GLY A 130 20.85 -19.89 -22.00
C GLY A 130 21.92 -20.69 -22.60
N ALA A 131 21.72 -20.76 -23.59
CA ALA A 131 22.77 -21.53 -24.13
C ALA A 131 24.05 -21.18 -23.46
#